data_f4a89db4e5922cfa0fc9c6d369aaa30b
#
_entry.id   f4a89db4e5922cfa0fc9c6d369aaa30b
#
_cell.length_a   1.000
_cell.length_b   1.000
_cell.length_c   1.000
_cell.angle_alpha   90.00
_cell.angle_beta   90.00
_cell.angle_gamma   90.00
#
_symmetry.space_group_name_H-M   'P 1'
#
loop_
_entity.id
_entity.type
_entity.pdbx_description
1 polymer ?
#
loop_
_entity_poly.entity_id
_entity_poly.type
_entity_poly.pdbx_seq_one_letter_code
_entity_poly.pdbx_strand_id
1 'polypeptide(L)'
;MRAGAVVCYPTDTLWGLGADPSRPEALRRLAEVKGRPEGMPVSVAFSSLEEIEPWALLSAPDRAVLRVHLPGPYTFLLRSSPRARQRWAPGVLGPGGRLGVRVPDHPGARAFLTATGPLTSTSANRHGSPPVRDLPEARRTFGSRVAAYVAASPAPRGVPSTVVDRWANEREPVRRF
;
A
#
# COMPACT_ATOMS: atom_id res chain seq x y z
N MET A 1 15.46 1.98 4.30
CA MET A 1 15.61 2.09 2.82
C MET A 1 16.44 3.33 2.47
N ARG A 2 17.15 3.33 1.32
CA ARG A 2 17.81 4.55 0.81
C ARG A 2 16.75 5.61 0.49
N ALA A 3 17.08 6.90 0.67
CA ALA A 3 16.20 8.00 0.31
C ALA A 3 15.75 7.87 -1.16
N GLY A 4 14.45 8.04 -1.42
CA GLY A 4 13.87 7.93 -2.76
C GLY A 4 13.74 6.52 -3.35
N ALA A 5 14.08 5.46 -2.63
CA ALA A 5 14.00 4.10 -3.14
C ALA A 5 12.55 3.63 -3.35
N VAL A 6 12.29 3.02 -4.51
CA VAL A 6 11.08 2.25 -4.81
C VAL A 6 11.46 0.78 -4.81
N VAL A 7 10.66 -0.07 -4.19
CA VAL A 7 10.87 -1.51 -4.13
C VAL A 7 9.68 -2.26 -4.72
N CYS A 8 9.92 -3.43 -5.30
CA CYS A 8 8.88 -4.35 -5.75
C CYS A 8 8.85 -5.54 -4.80
N TYR A 9 7.69 -5.86 -4.25
CA TYR A 9 7.52 -6.95 -3.29
C TYR A 9 6.19 -7.68 -3.49
N PRO A 10 6.10 -8.98 -3.17
CA PRO A 10 4.87 -9.73 -3.29
C PRO A 10 3.89 -9.35 -2.17
N THR A 11 2.60 -9.49 -2.43
CA THR A 11 1.55 -9.49 -1.42
C THR A 11 0.64 -10.72 -1.66
N ASP A 12 -0.35 -10.91 -0.81
CA ASP A 12 -1.38 -11.92 -0.98
C ASP A 12 -2.23 -11.73 -2.25
N THR A 13 -2.26 -10.53 -2.79
CA THR A 13 -3.10 -10.12 -3.93
C THR A 13 -2.31 -10.00 -5.22
N LEU A 14 -1.44 -9.01 -5.31
CA LEU A 14 -0.63 -8.64 -6.48
C LEU A 14 0.82 -8.39 -6.08
N TRP A 15 1.72 -8.41 -7.06
CA TRP A 15 3.01 -7.76 -6.91
C TRP A 15 2.79 -6.28 -6.67
N GLY A 16 3.45 -5.72 -5.66
CA GLY A 16 3.31 -4.34 -5.25
C GLY A 16 4.56 -3.50 -5.49
N LEU A 17 4.37 -2.21 -5.70
CA LEU A 17 5.42 -1.21 -5.59
C LEU A 17 5.26 -0.46 -4.28
N GLY A 18 6.35 -0.35 -3.54
CA GLY A 18 6.42 0.34 -2.25
C GLY A 18 7.50 1.39 -2.21
N ALA A 19 7.23 2.45 -1.46
CA ALA A 19 8.13 3.56 -1.19
C ALA A 19 7.90 4.04 0.25
N ASP A 20 8.87 4.72 0.85
CA ASP A 20 8.73 5.29 2.17
C ASP A 20 7.67 6.41 2.16
N PRO A 21 6.55 6.28 2.90
CA PRO A 21 5.46 7.25 2.90
C PRO A 21 5.84 8.60 3.52
N SER A 22 6.94 8.67 4.29
CA SER A 22 7.43 9.91 4.91
C SER A 22 8.32 10.77 3.99
N ARG A 23 8.66 10.25 2.80
CA ARG A 23 9.64 10.86 1.90
C ARG A 23 8.99 11.37 0.60
N PRO A 24 8.86 12.69 0.40
CA PRO A 24 8.31 13.25 -0.83
C PRO A 24 9.04 12.79 -2.09
N GLU A 25 10.37 12.69 -2.04
CA GLU A 25 11.19 12.20 -3.14
C GLU A 25 10.90 10.74 -3.52
N ALA A 26 10.56 9.90 -2.53
CA ALA A 26 10.19 8.51 -2.77
C ALA A 26 8.82 8.41 -3.45
N LEU A 27 7.87 9.26 -3.07
CA LEU A 27 6.55 9.35 -3.69
C LEU A 27 6.63 9.87 -5.14
N ARG A 28 7.45 10.89 -5.41
CA ARG A 28 7.72 11.35 -6.77
C ARG A 28 8.32 10.23 -7.62
N ARG A 29 9.34 9.55 -7.09
CA ARG A 29 9.96 8.41 -7.78
C ARG A 29 8.95 7.28 -8.05
N LEU A 30 8.07 6.99 -7.12
CA LEU A 30 6.99 6.00 -7.32
C LEU A 30 6.03 6.43 -8.44
N ALA A 31 5.66 7.71 -8.51
CA ALA A 31 4.82 8.25 -9.58
C ALA A 31 5.51 8.12 -10.94
N GLU A 32 6.80 8.47 -11.04
CA GLU A 32 7.62 8.31 -12.26
C GLU A 32 7.72 6.84 -12.71
N VAL A 33 8.00 5.91 -11.77
CA VAL A 33 8.11 4.47 -12.07
C VAL A 33 6.80 3.94 -12.61
N LYS A 34 5.67 4.38 -12.06
CA LYS A 34 4.33 4.01 -12.53
C LYS A 34 3.89 4.77 -13.78
N GLY A 35 4.46 5.91 -14.09
CA GLY A 35 3.98 6.80 -15.16
C GLY A 35 2.60 7.39 -14.83
N ARG A 36 2.34 7.73 -13.56
CA ARG A 36 1.08 8.33 -13.10
C ARG A 36 1.31 9.78 -12.64
N PRO A 37 0.25 10.64 -12.61
CA PRO A 37 0.36 11.98 -12.04
C PRO A 37 0.88 11.97 -10.61
N GLU A 38 1.72 12.95 -10.26
CA GLU A 38 2.13 13.18 -8.89
C GLU A 38 0.93 13.54 -8.01
N GLY A 39 1.01 13.24 -6.71
CA GLY A 39 -0.04 13.57 -5.75
C GLY A 39 -1.27 12.65 -5.78
N MET A 40 -1.35 11.69 -6.70
CA MET A 40 -2.40 10.67 -6.64
C MET A 40 -2.29 9.87 -5.34
N PRO A 41 -3.40 9.74 -4.57
CA PRO A 41 -3.39 9.00 -3.31
C PRO A 41 -2.89 7.56 -3.47
N VAL A 42 -2.15 7.10 -2.46
CA VAL A 42 -1.63 5.73 -2.42
C VAL A 42 -1.83 5.13 -1.04
N SER A 43 -2.30 3.88 -0.99
CA SER A 43 -2.44 3.15 0.27
C SER A 43 -1.08 2.83 0.90
N VAL A 44 -1.09 2.54 2.19
CA VAL A 44 0.08 2.12 2.97
C VAL A 44 -0.14 0.69 3.47
N ALA A 45 0.86 -0.16 3.30
CA ALA A 45 0.92 -1.50 3.87
C ALA A 45 1.70 -1.49 5.18
N PHE A 46 1.19 -2.25 6.14
CA PHE A 46 1.73 -2.43 7.48
C PHE A 46 2.01 -3.91 7.74
N SER A 47 2.90 -4.22 8.66
CA SER A 47 3.20 -5.60 9.04
C SER A 47 2.12 -6.20 9.95
N SER A 48 1.41 -5.37 10.73
CA SER A 48 0.36 -5.77 11.66
C SER A 48 -0.73 -4.70 11.84
N LEU A 49 -1.81 -5.07 12.51
CA LEU A 49 -2.90 -4.13 12.85
C LEU A 49 -2.46 -3.05 13.84
N GLU A 50 -1.64 -3.44 14.80
CA GLU A 50 -1.15 -2.54 15.85
C GLU A 50 -0.34 -1.39 15.26
N GLU A 51 0.38 -1.64 14.17
CA GLU A 51 1.14 -0.60 13.46
C GLU A 51 0.24 0.46 12.79
N ILE A 52 -1.03 0.16 12.52
CA ILE A 52 -1.98 1.13 11.93
C ILE A 52 -2.42 2.18 12.95
N GLU A 53 -2.54 1.80 14.23
CA GLU A 53 -3.16 2.64 15.27
C GLU A 53 -2.57 4.06 15.40
N PRO A 54 -1.26 4.28 15.32
CA PRO A 54 -0.72 5.64 15.38
C PRO A 54 -1.08 6.53 14.18
N TRP A 55 -1.51 5.92 13.05
CA TRP A 55 -1.68 6.60 11.77
C TRP A 55 -3.13 6.85 11.39
N ALA A 56 -4.07 6.12 11.97
CA ALA A 56 -5.49 6.25 11.70
C ALA A 56 -6.29 6.54 12.97
N LEU A 57 -7.36 7.32 12.83
CA LEU A 57 -8.36 7.49 13.89
C LEU A 57 -9.34 6.32 13.78
N LEU A 58 -9.26 5.37 14.70
CA LEU A 58 -10.07 4.16 14.70
C LEU A 58 -11.16 4.25 15.77
N SER A 59 -12.41 4.10 15.34
CA SER A 59 -13.54 3.83 16.25
C SER A 59 -13.54 2.38 16.72
N ALA A 60 -14.34 2.03 17.72
CA ALA A 60 -14.49 0.63 18.13
C ALA A 60 -15.06 -0.26 17.00
N PRO A 61 -16.07 0.16 16.22
CA PRO A 61 -16.51 -0.57 15.04
C PRO A 61 -15.42 -0.73 13.98
N ASP A 62 -14.56 0.27 13.74
CA ASP A 62 -13.46 0.13 12.80
C ASP A 62 -12.47 -0.94 13.24
N ARG A 63 -12.07 -0.94 14.52
CA ARG A 63 -11.18 -1.98 15.08
C ARG A 63 -11.78 -3.38 14.92
N ALA A 64 -13.08 -3.53 15.17
CA ALA A 64 -13.76 -4.82 15.02
C ALA A 64 -13.72 -5.33 13.57
N VAL A 65 -14.03 -4.45 12.61
CA VAL A 65 -14.00 -4.80 11.17
C VAL A 65 -12.58 -5.12 10.73
N LEU A 66 -11.59 -4.30 11.10
CA LEU A 66 -10.19 -4.54 10.73
C LEU A 66 -9.67 -5.88 11.26
N ARG A 67 -10.00 -6.24 12.52
CA ARG A 67 -9.60 -7.53 13.12
C ARG A 67 -10.16 -8.75 12.41
N VAL A 68 -11.34 -8.64 11.80
CA VAL A 68 -11.97 -9.75 11.06
C VAL A 68 -11.32 -9.92 9.67
N HIS A 69 -10.87 -8.83 9.06
CA HIS A 69 -10.49 -8.84 7.64
C HIS A 69 -8.99 -8.68 7.38
N LEU A 70 -8.22 -8.29 8.39
CA LEU A 70 -6.76 -8.13 8.27
C LEU A 70 -6.01 -9.02 9.26
N PRO A 71 -4.92 -9.65 8.86
CA PRO A 71 -4.32 -9.65 7.51
C PRO A 71 -5.24 -10.22 6.45
N GLY A 72 -5.22 -9.65 5.22
CA GLY A 72 -6.09 -10.15 4.16
C GLY A 72 -6.15 -9.28 2.90
N PRO A 73 -6.97 -9.70 1.92
CA PRO A 73 -7.06 -9.07 0.61
C PRO A 73 -7.92 -7.80 0.62
N TYR A 74 -7.83 -7.01 1.68
CA TYR A 74 -8.60 -5.79 1.84
C TYR A 74 -7.70 -4.56 1.97
N THR A 75 -8.20 -3.42 1.51
CA THR A 75 -7.64 -2.09 1.74
C THR A 75 -8.74 -1.21 2.31
N PHE A 76 -8.55 -0.71 3.52
CA PHE A 76 -9.54 0.13 4.19
C PHE A 76 -9.17 1.60 4.05
N LEU A 77 -10.14 2.45 3.66
CA LEU A 77 -10.00 3.90 3.69
C LEU A 77 -10.49 4.40 5.05
N LEU A 78 -9.58 4.95 5.83
CA LEU A 78 -9.80 5.39 7.20
C LEU A 78 -9.53 6.89 7.35
N ARG A 79 -9.94 7.49 8.46
CA ARG A 79 -9.53 8.84 8.83
C ARG A 79 -8.08 8.85 9.28
N SER A 80 -7.25 9.69 8.64
CA SER A 80 -5.87 9.88 9.06
C SER A 80 -5.78 10.55 10.44
N SER A 81 -4.84 10.10 11.26
CA SER A 81 -4.51 10.76 12.52
C SER A 81 -3.75 12.09 12.27
N PRO A 82 -3.67 13.00 13.28
CA PRO A 82 -2.79 14.17 13.19
C PRO A 82 -1.32 13.78 12.90
N ARG A 83 -0.85 12.68 13.48
CA ARG A 83 0.50 12.16 13.22
C ARG A 83 0.73 11.83 11.75
N ALA A 84 -0.22 11.16 11.09
CA ALA A 84 -0.12 10.84 9.67
C ALA A 84 -0.04 12.12 8.81
N ARG A 85 -0.85 13.12 9.12
CA ARG A 85 -0.87 14.40 8.39
C ARG A 85 0.43 15.20 8.53
N GLN A 86 1.12 15.07 9.66
CA GLN A 86 2.39 15.77 9.92
C GLN A 86 3.61 15.04 9.35
N ARG A 87 3.55 13.70 9.31
CA ARG A 87 4.73 12.87 9.05
C ARG A 87 4.80 12.31 7.65
N TRP A 88 3.66 12.14 6.98
CA TRP A 88 3.63 11.54 5.66
C TRP A 88 3.58 12.57 4.56
N ALA A 89 4.23 12.22 3.45
CA ALA A 89 4.35 13.10 2.29
C ALA A 89 2.98 13.35 1.62
N PRO A 90 2.82 14.50 0.95
CA PRO A 90 1.69 14.73 0.07
C PRO A 90 1.53 13.58 -0.94
N GLY A 91 0.29 13.17 -1.22
CA GLY A 91 -0.02 12.02 -2.08
C GLY A 91 -0.12 10.68 -1.35
N VAL A 92 0.18 10.60 -0.04
CA VAL A 92 -0.21 9.44 0.77
C VAL A 92 -1.68 9.54 1.17
N LEU A 93 -2.14 10.74 1.52
CA LEU A 93 -3.51 10.97 1.95
C LEU A 93 -4.38 11.39 0.76
N GLY A 94 -5.57 10.82 0.68
CA GLY A 94 -6.61 11.23 -0.24
C GLY A 94 -7.40 12.45 0.24
N PRO A 95 -8.36 12.92 -0.57
CA PRO A 95 -9.23 14.04 -0.24
C PRO A 95 -9.87 13.88 1.14
N GLY A 96 -9.93 14.98 1.89
CA GLY A 96 -10.47 15.00 3.25
C GLY A 96 -9.58 14.31 4.30
N GLY A 97 -8.39 13.84 3.96
CA GLY A 97 -7.49 13.11 4.85
C GLY A 97 -7.79 11.62 4.93
N ARG A 98 -8.33 11.05 3.85
CA ARG A 98 -8.49 9.58 3.72
C ARG A 98 -7.13 8.90 3.65
N LEU A 99 -6.96 7.88 4.46
CA LEU A 99 -5.77 7.03 4.50
C LEU A 99 -6.15 5.61 4.10
N GLY A 100 -5.60 5.13 2.99
CA GLY A 100 -5.71 3.72 2.62
C GLY A 100 -4.73 2.87 3.42
N VAL A 101 -5.23 1.88 4.16
CA VAL A 101 -4.40 0.95 4.95
C VAL A 101 -4.65 -0.49 4.55
N ARG A 102 -3.62 -1.32 4.61
CA ARG A 102 -3.75 -2.78 4.48
C ARG A 102 -2.69 -3.49 5.31
N VAL A 103 -2.98 -4.72 5.70
CA VAL A 103 -2.02 -5.70 6.21
C VAL A 103 -2.11 -6.90 5.28
N PRO A 104 -1.10 -7.16 4.43
CA PRO A 104 -1.17 -8.28 3.50
C PRO A 104 -1.10 -9.62 4.24
N ASP A 105 -1.96 -10.57 3.85
CA ASP A 105 -1.88 -11.96 4.33
C ASP A 105 -0.80 -12.72 3.54
N HIS A 106 0.44 -12.29 3.71
CA HIS A 106 1.60 -12.84 3.03
C HIS A 106 2.82 -12.78 3.96
N PRO A 107 3.35 -13.94 4.42
CA PRO A 107 4.40 -13.95 5.44
C PRO A 107 5.65 -13.18 5.02
N GLY A 108 6.12 -13.36 3.78
CA GLY A 108 7.29 -12.65 3.26
C GLY A 108 7.07 -11.13 3.17
N ALA A 109 5.87 -10.66 2.79
CA ALA A 109 5.53 -9.25 2.78
C ALA A 109 5.54 -8.67 4.21
N ARG A 110 4.92 -9.38 5.16
CA ARG A 110 4.88 -8.93 6.56
C ARG A 110 6.26 -8.89 7.19
N ALA A 111 7.10 -9.91 6.99
CA ALA A 111 8.49 -9.91 7.45
C ALA A 111 9.28 -8.73 6.83
N PHE A 112 9.09 -8.47 5.54
CA PHE A 112 9.73 -7.33 4.87
C PHE A 112 9.26 -5.99 5.46
N LEU A 113 7.95 -5.81 5.68
CA LEU A 113 7.38 -4.60 6.29
C LEU A 113 7.82 -4.43 7.75
N THR A 114 7.98 -5.51 8.52
CA THR A 114 8.56 -5.46 9.87
C THR A 114 9.98 -4.91 9.85
N ALA A 115 10.78 -5.33 8.87
CA ALA A 115 12.17 -4.89 8.76
C ALA A 115 12.34 -3.47 8.21
N THR A 116 11.41 -2.99 7.38
CA THR A 116 11.51 -1.69 6.72
C THR A 116 10.65 -0.60 7.33
N GLY A 117 9.66 -0.97 8.14
CA GLY A 117 8.52 -0.13 8.50
C GLY A 117 7.45 -0.07 7.40
N PRO A 118 6.38 0.71 7.62
CA PRO A 118 5.29 0.85 6.66
C PRO A 118 5.78 1.39 5.32
N LEU A 119 5.25 0.83 4.23
CA LEU A 119 5.54 1.26 2.86
C LEU A 119 4.25 1.60 2.12
N THR A 120 4.32 2.50 1.16
CA THR A 120 3.20 2.66 0.23
C THR A 120 2.93 1.32 -0.48
N SER A 121 1.67 1.08 -0.84
CA SER A 121 1.25 -0.17 -1.47
C SER A 121 0.36 0.14 -2.67
N THR A 122 0.90 -0.08 -3.86
CA THR A 122 0.18 0.02 -5.13
C THR A 122 0.58 -1.13 -6.03
N SER A 123 -0.30 -1.56 -6.93
CA SER A 123 0.00 -2.65 -7.87
C SER A 123 1.25 -2.37 -8.71
N ALA A 124 2.03 -3.41 -8.97
CA ALA A 124 3.20 -3.35 -9.82
C ALA A 124 2.78 -3.38 -11.30
N ASN A 125 2.46 -2.22 -11.84
CA ASN A 125 2.11 -1.97 -13.24
C ASN A 125 2.45 -0.54 -13.62
N ARG A 126 2.62 -0.28 -14.91
CA ARG A 126 2.49 1.08 -15.43
C ARG A 126 1.04 1.52 -15.36
N HIS A 127 0.81 2.80 -15.15
CA HIS A 127 -0.55 3.35 -15.10
C HIS A 127 -1.33 2.98 -16.36
N GLY A 128 -2.56 2.48 -16.17
CA GLY A 128 -3.40 2.00 -17.28
C GLY A 128 -3.04 0.62 -17.85
N SER A 129 -1.94 -0.02 -17.39
CA SER A 129 -1.55 -1.36 -17.85
C SER A 129 -1.95 -2.44 -16.83
N PRO A 130 -2.07 -3.71 -17.23
CA PRO A 130 -2.28 -4.82 -16.31
C PRO A 130 -1.13 -4.96 -15.29
N PRO A 131 -1.41 -5.46 -14.08
CA PRO A 131 -0.37 -5.80 -13.12
C PRO A 131 0.56 -6.91 -13.63
N VAL A 132 1.85 -6.82 -13.26
CA VAL A 132 2.82 -7.89 -13.57
C VAL A 132 2.42 -9.18 -12.86
N ARG A 133 2.66 -10.31 -13.51
CA ARG A 133 2.27 -11.64 -13.04
C ARG A 133 3.33 -12.29 -12.17
N ASP A 134 4.60 -11.95 -12.40
CA ASP A 134 5.74 -12.57 -11.73
C ASP A 134 6.92 -11.60 -11.56
N LEU A 135 7.92 -12.02 -10.79
CA LEU A 135 9.11 -11.23 -10.53
C LEU A 135 9.99 -11.00 -11.77
N PRO A 136 10.19 -11.98 -12.67
CA PRO A 136 10.84 -11.77 -13.94
C PRO A 136 10.17 -10.68 -14.80
N GLU A 137 8.85 -10.68 -14.89
CA GLU A 137 8.10 -9.64 -15.61
C GLU A 137 8.24 -8.27 -14.93
N ALA A 138 8.21 -8.21 -13.60
CA ALA A 138 8.48 -6.99 -12.87
C ALA A 138 9.86 -6.41 -13.18
N ARG A 139 10.90 -7.27 -13.22
CA ARG A 139 12.26 -6.87 -13.58
C ARG A 139 12.36 -6.35 -15.01
N ARG A 140 11.70 -6.99 -15.97
CA ARG A 140 11.65 -6.51 -17.37
C ARG A 140 10.93 -5.17 -17.47
N THR A 141 9.82 -5.00 -16.75
CA THR A 141 8.98 -3.80 -16.83
C THR A 141 9.64 -2.57 -16.19
N PHE A 142 10.28 -2.74 -15.04
CA PHE A 142 10.78 -1.61 -14.25
C PHE A 142 12.31 -1.47 -14.28
N GLY A 143 13.07 -2.55 -14.48
CA GLY A 143 14.55 -2.54 -14.58
C GLY A 143 15.18 -1.86 -13.37
N SER A 144 16.19 -1.02 -13.63
CA SER A 144 16.93 -0.26 -12.60
C SER A 144 16.14 0.89 -11.95
N ARG A 145 14.93 1.18 -12.44
CA ARG A 145 14.05 2.19 -11.83
C ARG A 145 13.52 1.77 -10.46
N VAL A 146 13.49 0.46 -10.18
CA VAL A 146 13.16 -0.14 -8.89
C VAL A 146 14.45 -0.61 -8.24
N ALA A 147 14.71 -0.14 -7.01
CA ALA A 147 15.97 -0.35 -6.31
C ALA A 147 16.14 -1.79 -5.82
N ALA A 148 15.05 -2.49 -5.52
CA ALA A 148 15.09 -3.87 -5.06
C ALA A 148 13.82 -4.62 -5.47
N TYR A 149 13.99 -5.91 -5.74
CA TYR A 149 12.94 -6.87 -6.07
C TYR A 149 12.96 -7.99 -5.02
N VAL A 150 11.98 -7.98 -4.15
CA VAL A 150 11.88 -8.94 -3.04
C VAL A 150 11.28 -10.25 -3.54
N ALA A 151 12.06 -11.33 -3.49
CA ALA A 151 11.56 -12.66 -3.77
C ALA A 151 11.04 -13.29 -2.47
N ALA A 152 9.79 -13.72 -2.46
CA ALA A 152 9.19 -14.45 -1.34
C ALA A 152 8.03 -15.32 -1.83
N SER A 153 7.74 -16.38 -1.08
CA SER A 153 6.63 -17.28 -1.31
C SER A 153 5.51 -17.05 -0.28
N PRO A 154 4.26 -17.41 -0.64
CA PRO A 154 3.78 -17.85 -1.96
C PRO A 154 3.75 -16.72 -3.01
N ALA A 155 3.53 -17.05 -4.28
CA ALA A 155 3.28 -16.04 -5.30
C ALA A 155 1.93 -15.34 -5.07
N PRO A 156 1.76 -14.06 -5.43
CA PRO A 156 0.48 -13.37 -5.38
C PRO A 156 -0.63 -14.09 -6.15
N ARG A 157 -1.87 -14.00 -5.65
CA ARG A 157 -3.05 -14.66 -6.28
C ARG A 157 -3.46 -14.04 -7.62
N GLY A 158 -2.96 -12.87 -7.98
CA GLY A 158 -3.29 -12.18 -9.24
C GLY A 158 -4.61 -11.40 -9.20
N VAL A 159 -5.26 -11.27 -8.04
CA VAL A 159 -6.53 -10.56 -7.86
C VAL A 159 -6.31 -9.33 -6.98
N PRO A 160 -6.76 -8.14 -7.41
CA PRO A 160 -6.62 -6.91 -6.61
C PRO A 160 -7.34 -7.00 -5.26
N SER A 161 -6.86 -6.21 -4.29
CA SER A 161 -7.55 -6.08 -3.00
C SER A 161 -8.91 -5.40 -3.16
N THR A 162 -9.84 -5.79 -2.29
CA THR A 162 -11.12 -5.10 -2.16
C THR A 162 -10.91 -3.83 -1.34
N VAL A 163 -11.32 -2.67 -1.88
CA VAL A 163 -11.22 -1.39 -1.16
C VAL A 163 -12.51 -1.15 -0.39
N VAL A 164 -12.44 -0.90 0.90
CA VAL A 164 -13.57 -0.63 1.80
C VAL A 164 -13.48 0.79 2.33
N ASP A 165 -14.43 1.66 1.94
CA ASP A 165 -14.49 3.04 2.46
C ASP A 165 -15.24 3.08 3.80
N ARG A 166 -14.48 3.25 4.88
CA ARG A 166 -15.02 3.41 6.25
C ARG A 166 -15.27 4.87 6.61
N TRP A 167 -15.01 5.79 5.68
CA TRP A 167 -15.28 7.20 5.85
C TRP A 167 -16.68 7.61 5.41
N ALA A 168 -17.17 7.02 4.34
CA ALA A 168 -18.52 7.23 3.84
C ALA A 168 -19.45 6.25 4.57
N ASN A 169 -20.26 6.75 5.50
CA ASN A 169 -21.33 6.05 6.23
C ASN A 169 -21.37 4.51 6.15
N GLU A 170 -21.58 3.86 7.27
CA GLU A 170 -21.51 2.43 7.59
C GLU A 170 -22.19 1.44 6.62
N ARG A 171 -22.67 1.85 5.45
CA ARG A 171 -23.58 1.06 4.60
C ARG A 171 -23.18 0.87 3.13
N GLU A 172 -22.11 1.45 2.63
CA GLU A 172 -21.75 1.19 1.23
C GLU A 172 -20.51 0.29 1.08
N PRO A 173 -20.70 -0.85 0.38
CA PRO A 173 -19.56 -1.66 -0.04
C PRO A 173 -18.91 -1.03 -1.29
N VAL A 174 -17.70 -0.77 -1.19
CA VAL A 174 -16.52 -0.83 -2.03
C VAL A 174 -16.65 -0.73 -3.56
N ARG A 175 -15.99 0.27 -4.12
CA ARG A 175 -15.59 0.27 -5.53
C ARG A 175 -14.29 -0.52 -5.71
N ARG A 176 -14.32 -1.50 -6.62
CA ARG A 176 -13.11 -2.13 -7.19
C ARG A 176 -12.51 -1.13 -8.19
N PHE A 177 -11.23 -0.87 -8.06
CA PHE A 177 -10.44 -0.13 -9.05
C PHE A 177 -9.48 -1.09 -9.73
#